data_ca25798dc59d3f14df1ee189500dfec2
#
_entry.id   ca25798dc59d3f14df1ee189500dfec2
#
_cell.length_a   1.000
_cell.length_b   1.000
_cell.length_c   1.000
_cell.angle_alpha   90.00
_cell.angle_beta   90.00
_cell.angle_gamma   90.00
#
_symmetry.space_group_name_H-M   'P 1'
#
loop_
_entity.id
_entity.type
_entity.pdbx_description
1 polymer ?
#
loop_
_entity_poly.entity_id
_entity_poly.type
_entity_poly.pdbx_seq_one_letter_code
_entity_poly.pdbx_strand_id
1 'polypeptide(L)'
;MNNVHEKLFKEIKMIQEEVVYTALIENPDLKDLLFDITYDTIFKLLEVFDEYRNTELNLDIIDKKNKNSININRNLHDLCSKYLHDKGE
;
A
#
# COMPACT_ATOMS: atom_id res chain seq x y z
N MET A 1 21.31 -7.10 -3.29
CA MET A 1 20.81 -5.72 -3.20
C MET A 1 19.55 -5.66 -2.35
N ASN A 2 19.50 -4.69 -1.46
CA ASN A 2 18.37 -4.57 -0.53
C ASN A 2 17.25 -3.75 -1.16
N ASN A 3 16.17 -4.41 -1.55
CA ASN A 3 15.01 -3.71 -2.11
C ASN A 3 13.99 -3.39 -1.02
N VAL A 4 14.12 -2.21 -0.45
CA VAL A 4 13.25 -1.74 0.64
C VAL A 4 11.79 -1.67 0.19
N HIS A 5 11.56 -1.19 -1.03
CA HIS A 5 10.19 -1.07 -1.54
C HIS A 5 9.53 -2.45 -1.63
N GLU A 6 10.24 -3.44 -2.15
CA GLU A 6 9.70 -4.78 -2.26
C GLU A 6 9.38 -5.37 -0.89
N LYS A 7 10.25 -5.19 0.09
CA LYS A 7 10.03 -5.67 1.45
C LYS A 7 8.85 -5.00 2.11
N LEU A 8 8.74 -3.68 1.95
CA LEU A 8 7.63 -2.91 2.49
C LEU A 8 6.30 -3.38 1.88
N PHE A 9 6.25 -3.49 0.54
CA PHE A 9 5.01 -3.88 -0.13
C PHE A 9 4.64 -5.33 0.11
N LYS A 10 5.60 -6.19 0.37
CA LYS A 10 5.31 -7.56 0.79
C LYS A 10 4.54 -7.56 2.11
N GLU A 11 4.97 -6.73 3.06
CA GLU A 11 4.26 -6.58 4.33
C GLU A 11 2.88 -5.96 4.14
N ILE A 12 2.77 -4.93 3.30
CA ILE A 12 1.49 -4.29 3.02
C ILE A 12 0.52 -5.28 2.38
N LYS A 13 1.00 -6.11 1.44
CA LYS A 13 0.19 -7.14 0.82
C LYS A 13 -0.32 -8.15 1.85
N MET A 14 0.54 -8.56 2.76
CA MET A 14 0.15 -9.47 3.83
C MET A 14 -0.94 -8.86 4.71
N ILE A 15 -0.83 -7.57 5.02
CA ILE A 15 -1.84 -6.86 5.79
C ILE A 15 -3.15 -6.81 5.01
N GLN A 16 -3.11 -6.50 3.73
CA GLN A 16 -4.29 -6.50 2.89
C GLN A 16 -5.00 -7.85 2.92
N GLU A 17 -4.24 -8.92 2.71
CA GLU A 17 -4.77 -10.28 2.70
C GLU A 17 -5.37 -10.65 4.07
N GLU A 18 -4.69 -10.31 5.13
CA GLU A 18 -5.16 -10.59 6.49
C GLU A 18 -6.50 -9.90 6.76
N VAL A 19 -6.60 -8.63 6.42
CA VAL A 19 -7.83 -7.85 6.63
C VAL A 19 -8.97 -8.42 5.80
N VAL A 20 -8.71 -8.67 4.52
CA VAL A 20 -9.74 -9.17 3.60
C VAL A 20 -10.22 -10.56 4.02
N TYR A 21 -9.31 -11.49 4.28
CA TYR A 21 -9.70 -12.86 4.62
C TYR A 21 -10.40 -12.95 5.97
N THR A 22 -10.02 -12.09 6.91
CA THR A 22 -10.74 -12.00 8.19
C THR A 22 -12.18 -11.53 7.97
N ALA A 23 -12.37 -10.51 7.15
CA ALA A 23 -13.69 -9.99 6.85
C ALA A 23 -14.57 -10.99 6.08
N LEU A 24 -13.94 -11.83 5.23
CA LEU A 24 -14.64 -12.82 4.43
C LEU A 24 -15.28 -13.94 5.26
N ILE A 25 -14.82 -14.14 6.50
CA ILE A 25 -15.44 -15.14 7.39
C ILE A 25 -16.93 -14.84 7.56
N GLU A 26 -17.30 -13.56 7.70
CA GLU A 26 -18.67 -13.15 7.87
C GLU A 26 -19.32 -12.62 6.58
N ASN A 27 -18.51 -12.35 5.55
CA ASN A 27 -18.97 -11.71 4.32
C ASN A 27 -18.37 -12.41 3.10
N PRO A 28 -18.67 -13.70 2.89
CA PRO A 28 -17.95 -14.49 1.88
C PRO A 28 -18.16 -14.03 0.44
N ASP A 29 -19.22 -13.29 0.16
CA ASP A 29 -19.54 -12.83 -1.19
C ASP A 29 -18.89 -11.50 -1.56
N LEU A 30 -18.12 -10.89 -0.64
CA LEU A 30 -17.59 -9.54 -0.83
C LEU A 30 -16.12 -9.50 -1.18
N LYS A 31 -15.55 -10.61 -1.65
CA LYS A 31 -14.10 -10.70 -1.88
C LYS A 31 -13.58 -9.59 -2.79
N ASP A 32 -14.19 -9.41 -3.96
CA ASP A 32 -13.73 -8.41 -4.92
C ASP A 32 -13.87 -7.00 -4.38
N LEU A 33 -14.98 -6.73 -3.70
CA LEU A 33 -15.21 -5.43 -3.09
C LEU A 33 -14.19 -5.14 -2.00
N LEU A 34 -13.88 -6.12 -1.17
CA LEU A 34 -12.94 -5.94 -0.07
C LEU A 34 -11.51 -5.70 -0.58
N PHE A 35 -11.09 -6.41 -1.63
CA PHE A 35 -9.80 -6.14 -2.24
C PHE A 35 -9.77 -4.77 -2.90
N ASP A 36 -10.84 -4.37 -3.55
CA ASP A 36 -10.94 -3.05 -4.19
C ASP A 36 -10.84 -1.93 -3.16
N ILE A 37 -11.60 -2.03 -2.08
CA ILE A 37 -11.62 -1.02 -1.02
C ILE A 37 -10.26 -0.91 -0.33
N THR A 38 -9.65 -2.05 0.02
CA THR A 38 -8.36 -2.03 0.69
C THR A 38 -7.26 -1.51 -0.22
N TYR A 39 -7.30 -1.87 -1.50
CA TYR A 39 -6.36 -1.34 -2.48
C TYR A 39 -6.46 0.18 -2.57
N ASP A 40 -7.68 0.69 -2.76
CA ASP A 40 -7.91 2.13 -2.88
C ASP A 40 -7.48 2.89 -1.64
N THR A 41 -7.75 2.32 -0.47
CA THR A 41 -7.36 2.94 0.81
C THR A 41 -5.84 3.06 0.90
N ILE A 42 -5.14 1.99 0.60
CA ILE A 42 -3.67 1.97 0.64
C ILE A 42 -3.10 2.94 -0.40
N PHE A 43 -3.64 2.90 -1.62
CA PHE A 43 -3.21 3.77 -2.70
C PHE A 43 -3.33 5.25 -2.31
N LYS A 44 -4.48 5.63 -1.79
CA LYS A 44 -4.73 7.02 -1.40
C LYS A 44 -3.88 7.45 -0.21
N LEU A 45 -3.64 6.54 0.73
CA LEU A 45 -2.74 6.82 1.84
C LEU A 45 -1.32 7.10 1.34
N LEU A 46 -0.84 6.30 0.41
CA LEU A 46 0.50 6.48 -0.14
C LEU A 46 0.61 7.74 -0.98
N GLU A 47 -0.49 8.20 -1.60
CA GLU A 47 -0.49 9.49 -2.30
C GLU A 47 -0.21 10.65 -1.35
N VAL A 48 -0.60 10.54 -0.08
CA VAL A 48 -0.27 11.58 0.91
C VAL A 48 1.23 11.68 1.09
N PHE A 49 1.92 10.54 1.24
CA PHE A 49 3.36 10.52 1.41
C PHE A 49 4.10 10.95 0.15
N ASP A 50 3.52 10.70 -1.02
CA ASP A 50 4.11 11.08 -2.31
C ASP A 50 3.78 12.50 -2.72
N GLU A 51 3.03 13.23 -1.89
CA GLU A 51 2.62 14.63 -2.13
C GLU A 51 1.75 14.80 -3.37
N TYR A 52 0.95 13.78 -3.68
CA TYR A 52 0.00 13.83 -4.81
C TYR A 52 -1.38 14.32 -4.39
N ARG A 53 -1.57 14.55 -3.09
CA ARG A 53 -2.83 15.12 -2.60
C ARG A 53 -2.59 16.56 -2.18
N ASN A 54 -3.63 17.37 -2.28
CA ASN A 54 -3.54 18.78 -1.90
C ASN A 54 -3.56 18.92 -0.39
N THR A 55 -2.40 18.68 0.24
CA THR A 55 -2.23 18.81 1.68
C THR A 55 -1.04 19.73 1.96
N GLU A 56 -0.92 20.16 3.20
CA GLU A 56 0.23 20.96 3.62
C GLU A 56 1.38 20.08 4.11
N LEU A 57 1.23 18.75 3.97
CA LEU A 57 2.20 17.79 4.46
C LEU A 57 3.31 17.56 3.45
N ASN A 58 4.52 17.51 3.95
CA ASN A 58 5.70 17.14 3.17
C ASN A 58 6.45 16.13 4.02
N LEU A 59 6.09 14.85 3.87
CA LEU A 59 6.58 13.78 4.71
C LEU A 59 7.67 12.98 4.02
N ASP A 60 8.61 12.51 4.82
CA ASP A 60 9.70 11.67 4.35
C ASP A 60 9.67 10.36 5.12
N ILE A 61 9.56 9.25 4.41
CA ILE A 61 9.60 7.93 5.01
C ILE A 61 11.01 7.38 4.86
N ILE A 62 11.65 7.13 5.98
CA ILE A 62 13.06 6.75 6.00
C ILE A 62 13.21 5.33 6.51
N ASP A 63 13.94 4.52 5.75
CA ASP A 63 14.40 3.23 6.22
C ASP A 63 15.52 3.48 7.23
N LYS A 64 15.26 3.26 8.49
CA LYS A 64 16.21 3.57 9.57
C LYS A 64 17.49 2.77 9.47
N LYS A 65 17.42 1.56 8.93
CA LYS A 65 18.58 0.69 8.80
C LYS A 65 19.57 1.23 7.80
N ASN A 66 19.09 1.68 6.65
CA ASN A 66 19.92 2.17 5.55
C ASN A 66 19.92 3.70 5.45
N LYS A 67 19.07 4.35 6.23
CA LYS A 67 18.93 5.81 6.29
C LYS A 67 18.58 6.45 4.96
N ASN A 68 17.84 5.71 4.12
CA ASN A 68 17.40 6.18 2.82
C ASN A 68 15.91 6.52 2.84
N SER A 69 15.57 7.60 2.16
CA SER A 69 14.17 7.94 1.92
C SER A 69 13.58 6.97 0.90
N ILE A 70 12.41 6.41 1.19
CA ILE A 70 11.75 5.47 0.29
C ILE A 70 10.67 6.12 -0.56
N ASN A 71 10.30 7.37 -0.27
CA ASN A 71 9.31 8.12 -1.06
C ASN A 71 9.92 9.30 -1.83
N ILE A 72 11.24 9.30 -2.00
CA ILE A 72 11.94 10.42 -2.64
C ILE A 72 11.50 10.64 -4.09
N ASN A 73 11.12 9.59 -4.79
CA ASN A 73 10.66 9.67 -6.18
C ASN A 73 9.15 9.86 -6.30
N ARG A 74 8.44 10.00 -5.18
CA ARG A 74 6.99 10.21 -5.13
C ARG A 74 6.20 9.15 -5.89
N ASN A 75 6.64 7.91 -5.80
CA ASN A 75 6.02 6.83 -6.57
C ASN A 75 5.54 5.65 -5.73
N LEU A 76 5.43 5.80 -4.41
CA LEU A 76 4.95 4.70 -3.57
C LEU A 76 3.56 4.23 -3.99
N HIS A 77 2.65 5.17 -4.28
CA HIS A 77 1.29 4.80 -4.68
C HIS A 77 1.28 4.03 -6.01
N ASP A 78 2.22 4.31 -6.91
CA ASP A 78 2.31 3.61 -8.18
C ASP A 78 2.72 2.15 -8.03
N LEU A 79 3.38 1.80 -6.93
CA LEU A 79 3.80 0.44 -6.68
C LEU A 79 2.66 -0.47 -6.23
N CYS A 80 1.52 0.10 -5.87
CA CYS A 80 0.36 -0.68 -5.47
C CYS A 80 -0.08 -1.65 -6.56
N SER A 81 -0.12 -1.21 -7.82
CA SER A 81 -0.55 -2.05 -8.92
C SER A 81 0.39 -3.23 -9.17
N LYS A 82 1.65 -3.07 -8.77
CA LYS A 82 2.65 -4.12 -8.95
C LYS A 82 2.60 -5.18 -7.86
N TYR A 83 2.30 -4.77 -6.63
CA TYR A 83 2.46 -5.66 -5.47
C TYR A 83 1.16 -6.07 -4.78
N LEU A 84 0.12 -5.26 -4.84
CA LEU A 84 -1.09 -5.49 -4.08
C LEU A 84 -2.18 -6.16 -4.90
N HIS A 85 -3.11 -6.81 -4.22
CA HIS A 85 -4.30 -7.37 -4.86
C HIS A 85 -5.23 -6.25 -5.26
N ASP A 86 -5.52 -6.17 -6.55
CA ASP A 86 -6.47 -5.24 -7.11
C ASP A 86 -7.79 -5.97 -7.36
N LYS A 87 -8.78 -5.20 -7.78
CA LYS A 87 -10.08 -5.68 -8.19
C LYS A 87 -9.93 -6.67 -9.34
N GLY A 88 -10.57 -7.83 -9.19
CA GLY A 88 -10.56 -8.85 -10.24
C GLY A 88 -9.41 -9.85 -10.17
N GLU A 89 -8.57 -9.78 -9.15
CA GLU A 89 -7.51 -10.75 -8.94
C GLU A 89 -7.92 -11.90 -8.02
#